data_ff2ad953553a2f8e5e9fa4fa52be0e4a
#
_entry.id   ff2ad953553a2f8e5e9fa4fa52be0e4a
#
_cell.length_a   1.000
_cell.length_b   1.000
_cell.length_c   1.000
_cell.angle_alpha   90.00
_cell.angle_beta   90.00
_cell.angle_gamma   90.00
#
_symmetry.space_group_name_H-M   'P 1'
#
loop_
_entity.id
_entity.type
_entity.pdbx_description
1 polymer ?
#
loop_
_entity_poly.entity_id
_entity_poly.type
_entity_poly.pdbx_seq_one_letter_code
_entity_poly.pdbx_strand_id
1 'polypeptide(L)'
;MAEKSYKYRIYPNKKQQELIRKTFGCTRYVYNYYLDKRKKLYETDKTTYTYVKCAKDLTQLKKEFEWLKEVDSVGLQTSLKDLDVAYKNFFSGSAGYPKFKSRKNRHQSYRTSFTNNNITFMDRHIKLPKLGLVKVRDKQVPQGRILNATISQEPDGRFYCSLCCTDVSFVQLSKTNQFVGIDLGLVDFAIFSDGIKIENPRFFEKSEKKLAKLQRDLSRKSIGSNRWDKARVKVAKLQKHISN
;
A
#
# COMPACT_ATOMS: atom_id res chain seq x y z
N MET A 1 -14.09 -16.52 10.61
CA MET A 1 -12.66 -16.30 10.91
C MET A 1 -12.38 -14.81 10.71
N ALA A 2 -11.73 -14.18 11.67
CA ALA A 2 -11.48 -12.74 11.59
C ALA A 2 -10.09 -12.49 10.97
N GLU A 3 -10.03 -11.46 10.12
CA GLU A 3 -8.79 -11.01 9.51
C GLU A 3 -8.31 -9.72 10.16
N LYS A 4 -7.00 -9.58 10.36
CA LYS A 4 -6.37 -8.38 10.91
C LYS A 4 -5.12 -8.04 10.13
N SER A 5 -4.96 -6.73 9.83
CA SER A 5 -3.76 -6.22 9.18
C SER A 5 -2.85 -5.50 10.16
N TYR A 6 -1.57 -5.84 10.12
CA TYR A 6 -0.52 -5.24 10.94
C TYR A 6 0.42 -4.44 10.03
N LYS A 7 0.47 -3.12 10.20
CA LYS A 7 1.32 -2.22 9.39
C LYS A 7 2.60 -1.87 10.14
N TYR A 8 3.72 -2.34 9.65
CA TYR A 8 5.05 -2.10 10.20
C TYR A 8 5.83 -1.10 9.36
N ARG A 9 6.55 -0.17 10.01
CA ARG A 9 7.59 0.58 9.33
C ARG A 9 8.83 -0.27 9.18
N ILE A 10 9.29 -0.49 7.94
CA ILE A 10 10.47 -1.29 7.63
C ILE A 10 11.66 -0.41 7.27
N TYR A 11 12.87 -0.92 7.49
CA TYR A 11 14.14 -0.22 7.30
C TYR A 11 15.04 -1.02 6.34
N PRO A 12 14.70 -1.07 5.04
CA PRO A 12 15.49 -1.78 4.06
C PRO A 12 16.85 -1.11 3.84
N ASN A 13 17.91 -1.89 3.66
CA ASN A 13 19.22 -1.41 3.25
C ASN A 13 19.21 -0.94 1.78
N LYS A 14 20.30 -0.35 1.27
CA LYS A 14 20.37 0.21 -0.08
C LYS A 14 20.01 -0.81 -1.17
N LYS A 15 20.56 -2.04 -1.09
CA LYS A 15 20.26 -3.12 -2.06
C LYS A 15 18.78 -3.54 -2.00
N GLN A 16 18.23 -3.67 -0.80
CA GLN A 16 16.80 -3.99 -0.60
C GLN A 16 15.89 -2.87 -1.13
N GLN A 17 16.24 -1.60 -0.89
CA GLN A 17 15.46 -0.46 -1.42
C GLN A 17 15.45 -0.45 -2.96
N GLU A 18 16.59 -0.75 -3.58
CA GLU A 18 16.68 -0.87 -5.04
C GLU A 18 15.79 -1.99 -5.56
N LEU A 19 15.85 -3.17 -4.95
CA LEU A 19 15.02 -4.31 -5.35
C LEU A 19 13.52 -4.04 -5.12
N ILE A 20 13.13 -3.36 -4.03
CA ILE A 20 11.74 -2.93 -3.80
C ILE A 20 11.28 -2.00 -4.94
N ARG A 21 12.10 -1.01 -5.32
CA ARG A 21 11.75 -0.09 -6.42
C ARG A 21 11.69 -0.79 -7.78
N LYS A 22 12.59 -1.73 -8.05
CA LYS A 22 12.51 -2.61 -9.23
C LYS A 22 11.20 -3.40 -9.21
N THR A 23 10.82 -3.99 -8.07
CA THR A 23 9.57 -4.74 -7.92
C THR A 23 8.34 -3.87 -8.20
N PHE A 24 8.30 -2.61 -7.69
CA PHE A 24 7.23 -1.67 -8.05
C PHE A 24 7.15 -1.42 -9.57
N GLY A 25 8.31 -1.30 -10.22
CA GLY A 25 8.39 -1.12 -11.67
C GLY A 25 7.85 -2.33 -12.43
N CYS A 26 8.30 -3.53 -12.05
CA CYS A 26 7.93 -4.79 -12.69
C CYS A 26 6.43 -5.11 -12.52
N THR A 27 5.89 -4.98 -11.30
CA THR A 27 4.46 -5.21 -11.05
C THR A 27 3.57 -4.22 -11.79
N ARG A 28 3.98 -2.95 -11.86
CA ARG A 28 3.29 -1.93 -12.66
C ARG A 28 3.35 -2.24 -14.16
N TYR A 29 4.51 -2.66 -14.68
CA TYR A 29 4.68 -3.05 -16.06
C TYR A 29 3.75 -4.22 -16.42
N VAL A 30 3.77 -5.29 -15.64
CA VAL A 30 2.92 -6.47 -15.85
C VAL A 30 1.44 -6.08 -15.82
N TYR A 31 1.00 -5.30 -14.83
CA TYR A 31 -0.38 -4.81 -14.77
C TYR A 31 -0.78 -4.04 -16.04
N ASN A 32 0.06 -3.08 -16.45
CA ASN A 32 -0.23 -2.22 -17.60
C ASN A 32 -0.17 -2.99 -18.92
N TYR A 33 0.80 -3.88 -19.09
CA TYR A 33 0.94 -4.72 -20.27
C TYR A 33 -0.31 -5.58 -20.49
N TYR A 34 -0.81 -6.25 -19.44
CA TYR A 34 -2.00 -7.07 -19.58
C TYR A 34 -3.30 -6.26 -19.63
N LEU A 35 -3.34 -5.08 -19.06
CA LEU A 35 -4.46 -4.15 -19.26
C LEU A 35 -4.57 -3.75 -20.75
N ASP A 36 -3.47 -3.35 -21.36
CA ASP A 36 -3.41 -3.00 -22.79
C ASP A 36 -3.76 -4.20 -23.68
N LYS A 37 -3.15 -5.36 -23.41
CA LYS A 37 -3.39 -6.59 -24.16
C LYS A 37 -4.86 -7.03 -24.11
N ARG A 38 -5.50 -6.99 -22.91
CA ARG A 38 -6.92 -7.29 -22.73
C ARG A 38 -7.80 -6.33 -23.51
N LYS A 39 -7.48 -5.04 -23.46
CA LYS A 39 -8.21 -3.99 -24.17
C LYS A 39 -8.16 -4.23 -25.69
N LYS A 40 -6.96 -4.39 -26.26
CA LYS A 40 -6.76 -4.63 -27.70
C LYS A 40 -7.47 -5.88 -28.21
N LEU A 41 -7.31 -7.01 -27.52
CA LEU A 41 -7.97 -8.28 -27.91
C LEU A 41 -9.50 -8.15 -27.88
N TYR A 42 -10.05 -7.42 -26.92
CA TYR A 42 -11.50 -7.20 -26.88
C TYR A 42 -11.98 -6.27 -28.00
N GLU A 43 -11.21 -5.24 -28.35
CA GLU A 43 -11.53 -4.32 -29.45
C GLU A 43 -11.49 -5.03 -30.81
N THR A 44 -10.48 -5.91 -31.04
CA THR A 44 -10.28 -6.63 -32.31
C THR A 44 -11.23 -7.81 -32.46
N ASP A 45 -11.23 -8.73 -31.51
CA ASP A 45 -11.86 -10.05 -31.67
C ASP A 45 -13.01 -10.29 -30.68
N LYS A 46 -13.37 -9.31 -29.85
CA LYS A 46 -14.31 -9.48 -28.71
C LYS A 46 -13.89 -10.61 -27.75
N THR A 47 -12.62 -11.04 -27.80
CA THR A 47 -12.11 -12.16 -27.01
C THR A 47 -11.81 -11.73 -25.58
N THR A 48 -12.34 -12.48 -24.61
CA THR A 48 -12.01 -12.27 -23.19
C THR A 48 -10.69 -12.95 -22.83
N TYR A 49 -9.72 -12.14 -22.38
CA TYR A 49 -8.42 -12.63 -21.94
C TYR A 49 -8.37 -12.72 -20.41
N THR A 50 -8.70 -13.92 -19.89
CA THR A 50 -8.88 -14.17 -18.45
C THR A 50 -7.56 -14.17 -17.68
N TYR A 51 -7.63 -14.10 -16.33
CA TYR A 51 -6.47 -14.25 -15.44
C TYR A 51 -5.63 -15.49 -15.77
N VAL A 52 -6.27 -16.64 -16.02
CA VAL A 52 -5.56 -17.90 -16.30
C VAL A 52 -4.72 -17.79 -17.58
N LYS A 53 -5.27 -17.21 -18.63
CA LYS A 53 -4.52 -16.94 -19.88
C LYS A 53 -3.36 -15.96 -19.64
N CYS A 54 -3.58 -14.88 -18.90
CA CYS A 54 -2.52 -13.93 -18.53
C CYS A 54 -1.41 -14.59 -17.70
N ALA A 55 -1.75 -15.47 -16.77
CA ALA A 55 -0.77 -16.15 -15.90
C ALA A 55 0.10 -17.14 -16.66
N LYS A 56 -0.46 -17.88 -17.63
CA LYS A 56 0.28 -18.75 -18.54
C LYS A 56 1.22 -17.92 -19.43
N ASP A 57 0.72 -16.85 -20.02
CA ASP A 57 1.47 -15.94 -20.89
C ASP A 57 2.59 -15.20 -20.14
N LEU A 58 2.40 -14.89 -18.86
CA LEU A 58 3.45 -14.27 -18.02
C LEU A 58 4.72 -15.12 -17.97
N THR A 59 4.61 -16.44 -18.06
CA THR A 59 5.77 -17.34 -18.10
C THR A 59 6.60 -17.10 -19.37
N GLN A 60 5.93 -16.92 -20.51
CA GLN A 60 6.60 -16.60 -21.77
C GLN A 60 7.13 -15.18 -21.75
N LEU A 61 6.37 -14.20 -21.27
CA LEU A 61 6.80 -12.81 -21.11
C LEU A 61 8.08 -12.69 -20.27
N LYS A 62 8.25 -13.53 -19.25
CA LYS A 62 9.48 -13.59 -18.42
C LYS A 62 10.67 -14.21 -19.13
N LYS A 63 10.47 -14.97 -20.22
CA LYS A 63 11.57 -15.43 -21.07
C LYS A 63 12.03 -14.32 -22.02
N GLU A 64 11.09 -13.54 -22.52
CA GLU A 64 11.34 -12.38 -23.39
C GLU A 64 11.99 -11.23 -22.62
N PHE A 65 11.49 -10.94 -21.42
CA PHE A 65 12.00 -9.86 -20.54
C PHE A 65 12.65 -10.44 -19.29
N GLU A 66 13.95 -10.75 -19.36
CA GLU A 66 14.69 -11.41 -18.29
C GLU A 66 14.70 -10.63 -16.97
N TRP A 67 14.65 -9.29 -17.01
CA TRP A 67 14.58 -8.43 -15.82
C TRP A 67 13.35 -8.70 -14.96
N LEU A 68 12.28 -9.31 -15.48
CA LEU A 68 11.13 -9.76 -14.69
C LEU A 68 11.46 -10.94 -13.76
N LYS A 69 12.57 -11.67 -14.01
CA LYS A 69 13.02 -12.78 -13.15
C LYS A 69 13.78 -12.29 -11.91
N GLU A 70 14.26 -11.04 -11.91
CA GLU A 70 15.00 -10.46 -10.79
C GLU A 70 14.13 -10.26 -9.55
N VAL A 71 12.82 -10.06 -9.75
CA VAL A 71 11.86 -9.73 -8.70
C VAL A 71 11.01 -10.94 -8.26
N ASP A 72 10.21 -10.73 -7.22
CA ASP A 72 9.32 -11.77 -6.70
C ASP A 72 8.24 -12.17 -7.72
N SER A 73 8.27 -13.43 -8.14
CA SER A 73 7.31 -14.01 -9.08
C SER A 73 5.87 -13.98 -8.57
N VAL A 74 5.68 -14.21 -7.25
CA VAL A 74 4.35 -14.18 -6.63
C VAL A 74 3.79 -12.76 -6.67
N GLY A 75 4.63 -11.74 -6.47
CA GLY A 75 4.24 -10.35 -6.63
C GLY A 75 3.78 -10.00 -8.04
N LEU A 76 4.43 -10.54 -9.08
CA LEU A 76 4.01 -10.39 -10.48
C LEU A 76 2.65 -11.05 -10.74
N GLN A 77 2.44 -12.28 -10.25
CA GLN A 77 1.15 -12.97 -10.36
C GLN A 77 0.04 -12.24 -9.61
N THR A 78 0.36 -11.68 -8.44
CA THR A 78 -0.61 -10.90 -7.65
C THR A 78 -1.04 -9.64 -8.39
N SER A 79 -0.15 -9.00 -9.16
CA SER A 79 -0.54 -7.84 -9.98
C SER A 79 -1.54 -8.20 -11.08
N LEU A 80 -1.51 -9.44 -11.61
CA LEU A 80 -2.54 -9.94 -12.53
C LEU A 80 -3.87 -10.21 -11.83
N LYS A 81 -3.84 -10.74 -10.59
CA LYS A 81 -5.06 -10.90 -9.78
C LYS A 81 -5.69 -9.54 -9.46
N ASP A 82 -4.87 -8.53 -9.15
CA ASP A 82 -5.34 -7.17 -8.91
C ASP A 82 -6.02 -6.58 -10.16
N LEU A 83 -5.50 -6.86 -11.35
CA LEU A 83 -6.14 -6.46 -12.62
C LEU A 83 -7.48 -7.18 -12.82
N ASP A 84 -7.54 -8.48 -12.51
CA ASP A 84 -8.77 -9.25 -12.63
C ASP A 84 -9.85 -8.74 -11.66
N VAL A 85 -9.48 -8.43 -10.42
CA VAL A 85 -10.38 -7.79 -9.44
C VAL A 85 -10.85 -6.41 -9.94
N ALA A 86 -9.96 -5.61 -10.54
CA ALA A 86 -10.34 -4.32 -11.10
C ALA A 86 -11.39 -4.45 -12.22
N TYR A 87 -11.28 -5.45 -13.10
CA TYR A 87 -12.31 -5.75 -14.08
C TYR A 87 -13.61 -6.25 -13.46
N LYS A 88 -13.55 -7.14 -12.45
CA LYS A 88 -14.75 -7.58 -11.73
C LYS A 88 -15.50 -6.41 -11.10
N ASN A 89 -14.79 -5.50 -10.45
CA ASN A 89 -15.39 -4.31 -9.86
C ASN A 89 -16.00 -3.38 -10.92
N PHE A 90 -15.39 -3.26 -12.09
CA PHE A 90 -15.96 -2.52 -13.21
C PHE A 90 -17.26 -3.14 -13.70
N PHE A 91 -17.29 -4.47 -13.97
CA PHE A 91 -18.48 -5.15 -14.46
C PHE A 91 -19.60 -5.22 -13.41
N SER A 92 -19.28 -5.20 -12.12
CA SER A 92 -20.28 -5.11 -11.04
C SER A 92 -20.80 -3.69 -10.80
N GLY A 93 -20.31 -2.69 -11.54
CA GLY A 93 -20.68 -1.28 -11.34
C GLY A 93 -20.06 -0.61 -10.10
N SER A 94 -19.23 -1.34 -9.34
CA SER A 94 -18.63 -0.81 -8.10
C SER A 94 -17.47 0.15 -8.36
N ALA A 95 -16.87 0.14 -9.54
CA ALA A 95 -15.75 1.00 -9.92
C ALA A 95 -15.77 1.35 -11.42
N GLY A 96 -15.06 2.41 -11.80
CA GLY A 96 -14.82 2.74 -13.20
C GLY A 96 -13.86 1.78 -13.91
N TYR A 97 -13.73 1.95 -15.23
CA TYR A 97 -12.83 1.12 -16.04
C TYR A 97 -11.38 1.15 -15.50
N PRO A 98 -10.66 0.00 -15.48
CA PRO A 98 -9.29 -0.09 -14.98
C PRO A 98 -8.35 0.91 -15.68
N LYS A 99 -7.57 1.66 -14.88
CA LYS A 99 -6.65 2.67 -15.40
C LYS A 99 -5.20 2.19 -15.35
N PHE A 100 -4.37 2.67 -16.29
CA PHE A 100 -2.93 2.43 -16.27
C PHE A 100 -2.30 2.98 -14.98
N LYS A 101 -1.46 2.18 -14.35
CA LYS A 101 -0.68 2.60 -13.18
C LYS A 101 0.48 3.49 -13.61
N SER A 102 0.70 4.60 -12.91
CA SER A 102 1.74 5.59 -13.24
C SER A 102 2.90 5.58 -12.26
N ARG A 103 4.13 5.76 -12.77
CA ARG A 103 5.32 6.04 -11.94
C ARG A 103 5.23 7.39 -11.21
N LYS A 104 4.43 8.32 -11.73
CA LYS A 104 4.23 9.64 -11.10
C LYS A 104 3.48 9.55 -9.78
N ASN A 105 2.69 8.48 -9.56
CA ASN A 105 2.11 8.22 -8.25
C ASN A 105 3.23 7.94 -7.24
N ARG A 106 3.33 8.77 -6.22
CA ARG A 106 4.38 8.69 -5.19
C ARG A 106 4.10 7.67 -4.10
N HIS A 107 2.88 7.19 -4.01
CA HIS A 107 2.54 6.01 -3.20
C HIS A 107 2.65 4.78 -4.11
N GLN A 108 3.76 4.06 -3.99
CA GLN A 108 4.02 2.83 -4.73
C GLN A 108 3.86 1.63 -3.82
N SER A 109 3.26 0.56 -4.30
CA SER A 109 3.12 -0.68 -3.54
C SER A 109 3.10 -1.90 -4.44
N TYR A 110 3.46 -3.05 -3.88
CA TYR A 110 3.18 -4.36 -4.42
C TYR A 110 2.76 -5.31 -3.31
N ARG A 111 1.98 -6.32 -3.65
CA ARG A 111 1.51 -7.35 -2.74
C ARG A 111 2.10 -8.70 -3.14
N THR A 112 2.50 -9.51 -2.17
CA THR A 112 2.95 -10.88 -2.35
C THR A 112 2.18 -11.80 -1.40
N SER A 113 1.77 -12.97 -1.88
CA SER A 113 1.01 -13.94 -1.09
C SER A 113 1.95 -14.88 -0.34
N PHE A 114 1.49 -15.34 0.81
CA PHE A 114 2.19 -16.36 1.58
C PHE A 114 2.16 -17.70 0.83
N THR A 115 3.33 -18.29 0.62
CA THR A 115 3.52 -19.63 0.02
C THR A 115 4.81 -20.23 0.57
N ASN A 116 4.77 -21.47 1.05
CA ASN A 116 5.96 -22.20 1.49
C ASN A 116 6.89 -21.41 2.44
N ASN A 117 6.33 -20.82 3.48
CA ASN A 117 7.08 -20.03 4.48
C ASN A 117 7.95 -18.90 3.90
N ASN A 118 7.56 -18.33 2.77
CA ASN A 118 8.27 -17.22 2.12
C ASN A 118 8.13 -15.88 2.86
N ILE A 119 7.15 -15.75 3.77
CA ILE A 119 6.91 -14.56 4.60
C ILE A 119 6.89 -15.00 6.06
N THR A 120 7.80 -14.48 6.88
CA THR A 120 7.83 -14.77 8.32
C THR A 120 8.20 -13.51 9.11
N PHE A 121 7.65 -13.39 10.32
CA PHE A 121 8.03 -12.35 11.27
C PHE A 121 8.96 -12.99 12.33
N MET A 122 10.15 -12.46 12.50
CA MET A 122 11.19 -13.01 13.39
C MET A 122 11.93 -11.85 14.04
N ASP A 123 11.94 -11.79 15.35
CA ASP A 123 12.72 -10.85 16.17
C ASP A 123 13.09 -9.52 15.47
N ARG A 124 12.14 -8.61 15.34
CA ARG A 124 12.29 -7.30 14.68
C ARG A 124 12.73 -7.35 13.21
N HIS A 125 12.52 -8.47 12.54
CA HIS A 125 12.73 -8.63 11.12
C HIS A 125 11.52 -9.28 10.47
N ILE A 126 11.26 -8.90 9.23
CA ILE A 126 10.29 -9.58 8.38
C ILE A 126 11.09 -10.20 7.24
N LYS A 127 11.01 -11.52 7.10
CA LYS A 127 11.50 -12.22 5.91
C LYS A 127 10.51 -12.00 4.78
N LEU A 128 11.01 -11.57 3.63
CA LEU A 128 10.22 -11.33 2.43
C LEU A 128 10.87 -11.98 1.21
N PRO A 129 10.08 -12.44 0.23
CA PRO A 129 10.59 -13.07 -0.98
C PRO A 129 11.61 -12.16 -1.70
N LYS A 130 12.75 -12.73 -2.11
CA LYS A 130 13.86 -12.03 -2.78
C LYS A 130 14.56 -10.95 -1.94
N LEU A 131 13.90 -10.34 -0.96
CA LEU A 131 14.47 -9.31 -0.09
C LEU A 131 15.24 -9.88 1.11
N GLY A 132 14.91 -11.13 1.52
CA GLY A 132 15.44 -11.70 2.74
C GLY A 132 14.91 -11.01 3.99
N LEU A 133 15.74 -10.89 5.02
CA LEU A 133 15.38 -10.27 6.30
C LEU A 133 15.44 -8.75 6.21
N VAL A 134 14.30 -8.09 6.44
CA VAL A 134 14.16 -6.63 6.46
C VAL A 134 13.88 -6.17 7.89
N LYS A 135 14.66 -5.22 8.38
CA LYS A 135 14.57 -4.71 9.75
C LYS A 135 13.27 -3.97 10.03
N VAL A 136 12.68 -4.22 11.20
CA VAL A 136 11.49 -3.54 11.75
C VAL A 136 11.84 -2.99 13.14
N ARG A 137 11.24 -1.88 13.54
CA ARG A 137 11.40 -1.32 14.89
C ARG A 137 10.33 -1.80 15.87
N ASP A 138 9.16 -2.06 15.35
CA ASP A 138 8.01 -2.47 16.13
C ASP A 138 8.27 -3.86 16.75
N LYS A 139 7.87 -4.01 18.00
CA LYS A 139 7.98 -5.27 18.75
C LYS A 139 6.69 -6.09 18.70
N GLN A 140 5.60 -5.51 18.19
CA GLN A 140 4.34 -6.22 18.12
C GLN A 140 4.42 -7.38 17.13
N VAL A 141 4.29 -8.59 17.64
CA VAL A 141 4.24 -9.80 16.80
C VAL A 141 2.84 -9.92 16.20
N PRO A 142 2.71 -10.18 14.88
CA PRO A 142 1.41 -10.41 14.27
C PRO A 142 0.81 -11.71 14.82
N GLN A 143 -0.48 -11.66 15.19
CA GLN A 143 -1.24 -12.83 15.61
C GLN A 143 -1.91 -13.48 14.40
N GLY A 144 -2.13 -14.80 14.49
CA GLY A 144 -2.77 -15.56 13.43
C GLY A 144 -1.82 -15.98 12.30
N ARG A 145 -2.38 -16.55 11.26
CA ARG A 145 -1.66 -17.06 10.10
C ARG A 145 -1.54 -15.98 9.02
N ILE A 146 -0.31 -15.70 8.58
CA ILE A 146 -0.06 -14.72 7.52
C ILE A 146 -0.65 -15.21 6.19
N LEU A 147 -1.44 -14.37 5.52
CA LEU A 147 -1.99 -14.60 4.18
C LEU A 147 -1.16 -13.93 3.09
N ASN A 148 -0.76 -12.70 3.34
CA ASN A 148 -0.01 -11.90 2.37
C ASN A 148 0.76 -10.77 3.06
N ALA A 149 1.71 -10.20 2.31
CA ALA A 149 2.41 -8.97 2.67
C ALA A 149 2.25 -7.93 1.57
N THR A 150 1.93 -6.69 1.95
CA THR A 150 1.95 -5.54 1.06
C THR A 150 3.10 -4.62 1.43
N ILE A 151 4.07 -4.51 0.54
CA ILE A 151 5.22 -3.62 0.68
C ILE A 151 4.90 -2.31 -0.02
N SER A 152 5.06 -1.18 0.69
CA SER A 152 4.75 0.15 0.15
C SER A 152 5.86 1.15 0.43
N GLN A 153 5.96 2.14 -0.45
CA GLN A 153 6.74 3.36 -0.24
C GLN A 153 5.80 4.55 -0.24
N GLU A 154 5.80 5.28 0.86
CA GLU A 154 5.02 6.50 1.04
C GLU A 154 5.68 7.71 0.36
N PRO A 155 4.93 8.80 0.08
CA PRO A 155 5.48 10.02 -0.51
C PRO A 155 6.62 10.66 0.27
N ASP A 156 6.71 10.41 1.57
CA ASP A 156 7.81 10.87 2.45
C ASP A 156 9.10 10.04 2.32
N GLY A 157 9.09 9.03 1.45
CA GLY A 157 10.21 8.12 1.17
C GLY A 157 10.35 6.94 2.13
N ARG A 158 9.50 6.82 3.16
CA ARG A 158 9.53 5.72 4.12
C ARG A 158 8.89 4.47 3.53
N PHE A 159 9.41 3.32 3.97
CA PHE A 159 8.91 2.00 3.56
C PHE A 159 8.07 1.37 4.67
N TYR A 160 7.01 0.68 4.26
CA TYR A 160 6.12 -0.05 5.17
C TYR A 160 5.84 -1.44 4.61
N CYS A 161 5.57 -2.37 5.53
CA CYS A 161 5.07 -3.70 5.22
C CYS A 161 3.78 -3.91 6.02
N SER A 162 2.69 -4.17 5.34
CA SER A 162 1.43 -4.58 5.96
C SER A 162 1.27 -6.07 5.80
N LEU A 163 1.20 -6.79 6.93
CA LEU A 163 0.92 -8.22 6.98
C LEU A 163 -0.57 -8.41 7.22
N CYS A 164 -1.26 -9.09 6.31
CA CYS A 164 -2.63 -9.53 6.51
C CYS A 164 -2.60 -10.92 7.13
N CYS A 165 -3.23 -11.08 8.29
CA CYS A 165 -3.32 -12.34 9.02
C CYS A 165 -4.76 -12.76 9.18
N THR A 166 -5.02 -14.07 9.09
CA THR A 166 -6.32 -14.70 9.40
C THR A 166 -6.20 -15.52 10.70
N ASP A 167 -7.32 -16.06 11.14
CA ASP A 167 -7.40 -16.88 12.35
C ASP A 167 -7.01 -16.10 13.62
N VAL A 168 -7.27 -14.79 13.61
CA VAL A 168 -7.03 -13.93 14.76
C VAL A 168 -8.19 -14.06 15.74
N SER A 169 -7.87 -14.35 17.00
CA SER A 169 -8.86 -14.34 18.09
C SER A 169 -9.15 -12.89 18.52
N PHE A 170 -10.43 -12.56 18.58
CA PHE A 170 -10.89 -11.31 19.18
C PHE A 170 -11.53 -11.62 20.54
N VAL A 171 -11.08 -10.91 21.55
CA VAL A 171 -11.77 -10.91 22.84
C VAL A 171 -13.01 -10.04 22.68
N GLN A 172 -14.18 -10.67 22.68
CA GLN A 172 -15.43 -9.94 22.73
C GLN A 172 -15.60 -9.38 24.14
N LEU A 173 -15.71 -8.05 24.24
CA LEU A 173 -15.99 -7.40 25.51
C LEU A 173 -17.40 -7.78 26.01
N SER A 174 -17.53 -7.94 27.32
CA SER A 174 -18.83 -8.17 27.94
C SER A 174 -19.76 -6.99 27.68
N LYS A 175 -21.01 -7.29 27.36
CA LYS A 175 -22.06 -6.26 27.26
C LYS A 175 -22.30 -5.64 28.63
N THR A 176 -22.13 -4.34 28.75
CA THR A 176 -22.37 -3.61 30.00
C THR A 176 -23.83 -3.16 30.17
N ASN A 177 -24.65 -3.26 29.11
CA ASN A 177 -25.99 -2.69 29.01
C ASN A 177 -26.06 -1.19 29.34
N GLN A 178 -24.93 -0.50 29.23
CA GLN A 178 -24.84 0.95 29.37
C GLN A 178 -24.81 1.59 27.96
N PHE A 179 -25.45 2.75 27.86
CA PHE A 179 -25.47 3.53 26.63
C PHE A 179 -24.84 4.89 26.89
N VAL A 180 -24.04 5.35 25.94
CA VAL A 180 -23.47 6.70 25.96
C VAL A 180 -23.79 7.38 24.63
N GLY A 181 -24.36 8.58 24.72
CA GLY A 181 -24.51 9.47 23.55
C GLY A 181 -23.23 10.22 23.31
N ILE A 182 -22.83 10.36 22.04
CA ILE A 182 -21.62 11.12 21.64
C ILE A 182 -22.04 12.14 20.59
N ASP A 183 -21.83 13.43 20.89
CA ASP A 183 -21.93 14.52 19.92
C ASP A 183 -20.54 14.94 19.46
N LEU A 184 -20.35 15.05 18.14
CA LEU A 184 -19.07 15.45 17.52
C LEU A 184 -19.17 16.87 17.00
N GLY A 185 -18.25 17.73 17.49
CA GLY A 185 -18.27 19.16 17.16
C GLY A 185 -16.91 19.70 16.66
N LEU A 186 -16.93 20.95 16.24
CA LEU A 186 -15.72 21.68 15.82
C LEU A 186 -15.03 22.40 16.97
N VAL A 187 -15.77 22.82 17.99
CA VAL A 187 -15.22 23.50 19.17
C VAL A 187 -14.62 22.45 20.09
N ASP A 188 -15.46 21.56 20.63
CA ASP A 188 -15.02 20.35 21.27
C ASP A 188 -15.06 19.20 20.26
N PHE A 189 -14.06 18.31 20.29
CA PHE A 189 -13.99 17.17 19.37
C PHE A 189 -15.13 16.18 19.64
N ALA A 190 -15.41 15.92 20.91
CA ALA A 190 -16.52 15.06 21.32
C ALA A 190 -17.08 15.51 22.67
N ILE A 191 -18.39 15.46 22.82
CA ILE A 191 -19.11 15.66 24.07
C ILE A 191 -19.93 14.40 24.33
N PHE A 192 -19.76 13.81 25.51
CA PHE A 192 -20.45 12.60 25.92
C PHE A 192 -21.67 12.95 26.77
N SER A 193 -22.69 12.09 26.74
CA SER A 193 -23.91 12.28 27.53
C SER A 193 -23.69 12.25 29.05
N ASP A 194 -22.57 11.74 29.52
CA ASP A 194 -22.11 11.76 30.92
C ASP A 194 -21.37 13.06 31.30
N GLY A 195 -21.31 14.05 30.39
CA GLY A 195 -20.67 15.35 30.60
C GLY A 195 -19.17 15.41 30.28
N ILE A 196 -18.55 14.30 29.92
CA ILE A 196 -17.15 14.29 29.51
C ILE A 196 -17.00 15.05 28.18
N LYS A 197 -16.04 15.99 28.13
CA LYS A 197 -15.70 16.75 26.92
C LYS A 197 -14.28 16.44 26.51
N ILE A 198 -14.08 16.18 25.22
CA ILE A 198 -12.75 16.04 24.61
C ILE A 198 -12.50 17.26 23.75
N GLU A 199 -11.50 18.05 24.13
CA GLU A 199 -11.10 19.23 23.38
C GLU A 199 -10.63 18.90 21.96
N ASN A 200 -10.91 19.79 21.01
CA ASN A 200 -10.41 19.65 19.66
C ASN A 200 -8.90 19.96 19.62
N PRO A 201 -8.02 19.01 19.27
CA PRO A 201 -6.57 19.19 19.29
C PRO A 201 -6.05 20.13 18.18
N ARG A 202 -6.88 20.48 17.20
CA ARG A 202 -6.60 21.46 16.10
C ARG A 202 -5.25 21.23 15.43
N PHE A 203 -4.90 19.98 15.14
CA PHE A 203 -3.59 19.60 14.56
C PHE A 203 -3.29 20.31 13.25
N PHE A 204 -4.31 20.51 12.40
CA PHE A 204 -4.16 21.21 11.13
C PHE A 204 -3.80 22.68 11.35
N GLU A 205 -4.56 23.41 12.16
CA GLU A 205 -4.34 24.85 12.44
C GLU A 205 -2.94 25.12 12.97
N LYS A 206 -2.45 24.30 13.92
CA LYS A 206 -1.10 24.39 14.48
C LYS A 206 -0.01 24.21 13.41
N SER A 207 -0.29 23.50 12.35
CA SER A 207 0.66 23.17 11.29
C SER A 207 0.46 23.96 10.00
N GLU A 208 -0.64 24.68 9.84
CA GLU A 208 -1.06 25.35 8.60
C GLU A 208 -0.03 26.35 8.10
N LYS A 209 0.41 27.28 8.94
CA LYS A 209 1.42 28.29 8.58
C LYS A 209 2.71 27.65 8.09
N LYS A 210 3.16 26.55 8.76
CA LYS A 210 4.36 25.80 8.38
C LYS A 210 4.16 25.05 7.07
N LEU A 211 2.98 24.46 6.87
CA LEU A 211 2.63 23.76 5.63
C LEU A 211 2.62 24.71 4.44
N ALA A 212 1.95 25.86 4.57
CA ALA A 212 1.91 26.90 3.55
C ALA A 212 3.31 27.43 3.17
N LYS A 213 4.20 27.62 4.17
CA LYS A 213 5.60 28.00 3.92
C LYS A 213 6.33 26.93 3.11
N LEU A 214 6.22 25.65 3.49
CA LEU A 214 6.88 24.54 2.77
C LEU A 214 6.33 24.35 1.36
N GLN A 215 5.03 24.55 1.13
CA GLN A 215 4.40 24.48 -0.19
C GLN A 215 4.89 25.63 -1.09
N ARG A 216 4.98 26.87 -0.58
CA ARG A 216 5.57 28.02 -1.30
C ARG A 216 7.03 27.76 -1.67
N ASP A 217 7.82 27.19 -0.73
CA ASP A 217 9.20 26.83 -1.01
C ASP A 217 9.30 25.74 -2.11
N LEU A 218 8.36 24.80 -2.14
CA LEU A 218 8.30 23.76 -3.16
C LEU A 218 7.94 24.34 -4.53
N SER A 219 6.92 25.22 -4.61
CA SER A 219 6.45 25.79 -5.88
C SER A 219 7.51 26.65 -6.60
N ARG A 220 8.45 27.24 -5.85
CA ARG A 220 9.56 28.03 -6.40
C ARG A 220 10.70 27.20 -6.98
N LYS A 221 10.62 25.86 -6.94
CA LYS A 221 11.70 24.97 -7.41
C LYS A 221 11.32 24.30 -8.71
N SER A 222 12.28 24.13 -9.61
CA SER A 222 12.08 23.43 -10.87
C SER A 222 11.69 21.96 -10.63
N ILE A 223 10.54 21.56 -11.18
CA ILE A 223 10.00 20.20 -11.04
C ILE A 223 11.01 19.18 -11.56
N GLY A 224 11.26 18.14 -10.77
CA GLY A 224 12.22 17.06 -11.10
C GLY A 224 13.66 17.35 -10.68
N SER A 225 13.99 18.55 -10.20
CA SER A 225 15.31 18.83 -9.63
C SER A 225 15.52 18.15 -8.28
N ASN A 226 16.77 17.89 -7.89
CA ASN A 226 17.11 17.36 -6.57
C ASN A 226 16.63 18.28 -5.43
N ARG A 227 16.62 19.61 -5.65
CA ARG A 227 16.11 20.59 -4.69
C ARG A 227 14.59 20.48 -4.53
N TRP A 228 13.88 20.29 -5.63
CA TRP A 228 12.43 20.06 -5.63
C TRP A 228 12.06 18.77 -4.89
N ASP A 229 12.76 17.65 -5.17
CA ASP A 229 12.50 16.39 -4.47
C ASP A 229 12.74 16.48 -2.96
N LYS A 230 13.82 17.16 -2.52
CA LYS A 230 14.06 17.42 -1.09
C LYS A 230 12.94 18.24 -0.44
N ALA A 231 12.46 19.28 -1.12
CA ALA A 231 11.37 20.14 -0.62
C ALA A 231 10.05 19.36 -0.57
N ARG A 232 9.73 18.60 -1.61
CA ARG A 232 8.54 17.72 -1.68
C ARG A 232 8.50 16.73 -0.51
N VAL A 233 9.63 16.09 -0.19
CA VAL A 233 9.71 15.16 0.96
C VAL A 233 9.43 15.87 2.28
N LYS A 234 9.86 17.13 2.45
CA LYS A 234 9.55 17.93 3.65
C LYS A 234 8.04 18.18 3.79
N VAL A 235 7.37 18.55 2.68
CA VAL A 235 5.91 18.72 2.63
C VAL A 235 5.21 17.40 2.98
N ALA A 236 5.59 16.28 2.35
CA ALA A 236 5.00 14.98 2.59
C ALA A 236 5.16 14.50 4.05
N LYS A 237 6.31 14.78 4.68
CA LYS A 237 6.54 14.46 6.10
C LYS A 237 5.62 15.25 7.03
N LEU A 238 5.42 16.55 6.74
CA LEU A 238 4.53 17.38 7.55
C LEU A 238 3.06 16.97 7.35
N GLN A 239 2.62 16.74 6.11
CA GLN A 239 1.28 16.23 5.83
C GLN A 239 1.00 14.91 6.56
N LYS A 240 1.97 13.99 6.56
CA LYS A 240 1.83 12.73 7.31
C LYS A 240 1.77 12.93 8.82
N HIS A 241 2.47 13.94 9.36
CA HIS A 241 2.39 14.27 10.79
C HIS A 241 1.02 14.84 11.16
N ILE A 242 0.42 15.63 10.26
CA ILE A 242 -0.93 16.19 10.46
C ILE A 242 -2.02 15.11 10.41
N SER A 243 -1.82 14.06 9.58
CA SER A 243 -2.80 12.99 9.37
C SER A 243 -2.76 11.87 10.42
N ASN A 244 -1.71 11.83 11.26
CA ASN A 244 -1.55 10.83 12.33
C ASN A 244 -1.93 11.43 13.68
#